data_e605f6ba1e70cdcca9bc72ca4cca5a51
#
_entry.id   e605f6ba1e70cdcca9bc72ca4cca5a51
#
_cell.length_a   1.000
_cell.length_b   1.000
_cell.length_c   1.000
_cell.angle_alpha   90.00
_cell.angle_beta   90.00
_cell.angle_gamma   90.00
#
_symmetry.space_group_name_H-M   'P 1'
#
loop_
_entity.id
_entity.type
_entity.pdbx_description
1 polymer ?
#
loop_
_entity_poly.entity_id
_entity_poly.type
_entity_poly.pdbx_seq_one_letter_code
_entity_poly.pdbx_strand_id
1 'polypeptide(L)'
;PWGTFILASTFEDDKTAAETHYDAVWLRDSLWGYMALVSDQGNSVAAKKVLLTLWDYMSTPDQIKRMQDVISNPKRLDGIPGQMNAVHIRFDSNSPVMADVQEEGKPQLWNHKQNDALGLYLDLLIQAIDTGTINAEDWEKGDRLKSIALLVAYLDKANFYIMEDSGAWEEDARLNTSSVALVT
;
A
#
# COMPACT_ATOMS: atom_id res chain seq x y z
N PRO A 1 -6.05 17.62 -3.01
CA PRO A 1 -4.69 18.17 -3.02
C PRO A 1 -3.62 17.10 -3.25
N TRP A 2 -3.88 15.86 -2.91
CA TRP A 2 -3.03 14.70 -3.24
C TRP A 2 -3.29 14.33 -4.68
N GLY A 3 -2.38 13.92 -5.41
CA GLY A 3 -2.51 13.49 -6.79
C GLY A 3 -3.82 12.82 -7.18
N THR A 4 -3.75 11.77 -7.93
CA THR A 4 -4.93 10.96 -8.29
C THR A 4 -4.86 9.65 -7.51
N PHE A 5 -5.92 9.30 -6.84
CA PHE A 5 -6.11 8.01 -6.17
C PHE A 5 -7.54 7.52 -6.39
N ILE A 6 -7.79 6.28 -6.08
CA ILE A 6 -9.08 5.62 -6.27
C ILE A 6 -9.61 5.17 -4.92
N LEU A 7 -10.85 5.55 -4.66
CA LEU A 7 -11.59 5.14 -3.46
C LEU A 7 -12.49 3.95 -3.80
N ALA A 8 -12.68 3.04 -2.87
CA ALA A 8 -13.61 1.94 -3.02
C ALA A 8 -15.07 2.41 -3.01
N SER A 9 -15.38 3.51 -2.31
CA SER A 9 -16.67 4.20 -2.38
C SER A 9 -16.48 5.71 -2.37
N THR A 10 -17.29 6.42 -3.15
CA THR A 10 -17.31 7.90 -3.24
C THR A 10 -18.67 8.49 -2.88
N PHE A 11 -19.61 7.69 -2.41
CA PHE A 11 -20.95 8.17 -2.04
C PHE A 11 -20.92 8.78 -0.64
N GLU A 12 -21.08 10.11 -0.55
CA GLU A 12 -21.09 10.86 0.72
C GLU A 12 -22.19 10.39 1.70
N ASP A 13 -23.31 9.89 1.17
CA ASP A 13 -24.45 9.39 1.97
C ASP A 13 -24.39 7.88 2.25
N ASP A 14 -23.34 7.19 1.83
CA ASP A 14 -23.18 5.75 2.07
C ASP A 14 -22.69 5.52 3.51
N LYS A 15 -23.64 5.29 4.43
CA LYS A 15 -23.32 4.98 5.82
C LYS A 15 -22.45 3.73 5.97
N THR A 16 -22.65 2.74 5.11
CA THR A 16 -21.84 1.51 5.12
C THR A 16 -20.41 1.82 4.74
N ALA A 17 -20.18 2.69 3.73
CA ALA A 17 -18.84 3.12 3.36
C ALA A 17 -18.13 3.87 4.48
N ALA A 18 -18.87 4.74 5.20
CA ALA A 18 -18.33 5.46 6.36
C ALA A 18 -18.01 4.52 7.53
N GLU A 19 -18.88 3.52 7.80
CA GLU A 19 -18.67 2.53 8.86
C GLU A 19 -17.52 1.57 8.55
N THR A 20 -17.33 1.22 7.27
CA THR A 20 -16.26 0.31 6.81
C THR A 20 -15.00 1.04 6.36
N HIS A 21 -15.02 2.38 6.35
CA HIS A 21 -13.94 3.24 5.81
C HIS A 21 -13.55 2.93 4.37
N TYR A 22 -14.53 2.60 3.52
CA TYR A 22 -14.32 2.45 2.07
C TYR A 22 -14.04 3.78 1.36
N ASP A 23 -14.18 4.91 2.05
CA ASP A 23 -13.73 6.23 1.67
C ASP A 23 -12.22 6.44 1.89
N ALA A 24 -11.52 5.50 2.51
CA ALA A 24 -10.06 5.48 2.59
C ALA A 24 -9.42 5.18 1.22
N VAL A 25 -8.17 5.58 1.06
CA VAL A 25 -7.35 5.16 -0.10
C VAL A 25 -6.73 3.82 0.20
N TRP A 26 -7.09 2.82 -0.60
CA TRP A 26 -6.57 1.47 -0.49
C TRP A 26 -5.50 1.22 -1.56
N LEU A 27 -4.40 0.62 -1.15
CA LEU A 27 -3.27 0.33 -2.05
C LEU A 27 -3.71 -0.56 -3.22
N ARG A 28 -4.33 -1.70 -2.92
CA ARG A 28 -4.75 -2.68 -3.94
C ARG A 28 -5.75 -2.09 -4.92
N ASP A 29 -6.80 -1.42 -4.43
CA ASP A 29 -7.84 -0.81 -5.26
C ASP A 29 -7.25 0.25 -6.18
N SER A 30 -6.36 1.09 -5.65
CA SER A 30 -5.66 2.11 -6.44
C SER A 30 -4.75 1.50 -7.50
N LEU A 31 -4.12 0.35 -7.23
CA LEU A 31 -3.29 -0.36 -8.20
C LEU A 31 -4.12 -0.98 -9.33
N TRP A 32 -5.29 -1.56 -9.02
CA TRP A 32 -6.23 -2.02 -10.06
C TRP A 32 -6.72 -0.85 -10.92
N GLY A 33 -7.02 0.29 -10.28
CA GLY A 33 -7.37 1.51 -11.01
C GLY A 33 -6.22 2.02 -11.88
N TYR A 34 -4.98 1.97 -11.39
CA TYR A 34 -3.80 2.28 -12.20
C TYR A 34 -3.72 1.39 -13.45
N MET A 35 -3.90 0.08 -13.31
CA MET A 35 -3.88 -0.85 -14.44
C MET A 35 -4.97 -0.53 -15.47
N ALA A 36 -6.18 -0.19 -15.01
CA ALA A 36 -7.26 0.23 -15.89
C ALA A 36 -6.90 1.52 -16.67
N LEU A 37 -6.30 2.50 -15.99
CA LEU A 37 -5.88 3.76 -16.61
C LEU A 37 -4.73 3.56 -17.61
N VAL A 38 -3.78 2.67 -17.33
CA VAL A 38 -2.69 2.33 -18.28
C VAL A 38 -3.22 1.67 -19.54
N SER A 39 -4.27 0.85 -19.40
CA SER A 39 -4.90 0.16 -20.53
C SER A 39 -5.62 1.13 -21.50
N ASP A 40 -5.99 2.32 -21.01
CA ASP A 40 -6.59 3.38 -21.82
C ASP A 40 -5.49 4.38 -22.25
N GLN A 41 -5.11 4.32 -23.52
CA GLN A 41 -4.02 5.13 -24.10
C GLN A 41 -4.12 6.64 -23.86
N GLY A 42 -5.31 7.16 -23.52
CA GLY A 42 -5.54 8.56 -23.21
C GLY A 42 -5.20 8.98 -21.77
N ASN A 43 -5.01 8.04 -20.86
CA ASN A 43 -4.96 8.29 -19.41
C ASN A 43 -3.58 8.11 -18.76
N SER A 44 -2.49 8.09 -19.54
CA SER A 44 -1.11 7.86 -19.04
C SER A 44 -0.69 8.85 -17.92
N VAL A 45 -1.12 10.11 -18.02
CA VAL A 45 -0.82 11.13 -16.99
C VAL A 45 -1.55 10.84 -15.69
N ALA A 46 -2.82 10.42 -15.76
CA ALA A 46 -3.59 10.04 -14.57
C ALA A 46 -3.02 8.77 -13.93
N ALA A 47 -2.69 7.76 -14.74
CA ALA A 47 -2.05 6.53 -14.28
C ALA A 47 -0.74 6.84 -13.54
N LYS A 48 0.16 7.63 -14.14
CA LYS A 48 1.40 8.06 -13.49
C LYS A 48 1.15 8.72 -12.14
N LYS A 49 0.16 9.63 -12.06
CA LYS A 49 -0.18 10.31 -10.80
C LYS A 49 -0.65 9.36 -9.71
N VAL A 50 -1.48 8.36 -10.03
CA VAL A 50 -1.90 7.33 -9.07
C VAL A 50 -0.67 6.65 -8.47
N LEU A 51 0.21 6.15 -9.32
CA LEU A 51 1.38 5.40 -8.87
C LEU A 51 2.35 6.25 -8.06
N LEU A 52 2.56 7.52 -8.46
CA LEU A 52 3.40 8.45 -7.70
C LEU A 52 2.79 8.81 -6.33
N THR A 53 1.46 8.93 -6.24
CA THR A 53 0.78 9.14 -4.95
C THR A 53 0.98 7.95 -4.00
N LEU A 54 0.85 6.73 -4.51
CA LEU A 54 1.11 5.52 -3.71
C LEU A 54 2.59 5.42 -3.30
N TRP A 55 3.50 5.86 -4.17
CA TRP A 55 4.93 5.89 -3.82
C TRP A 55 5.22 6.94 -2.74
N ASP A 56 4.60 8.11 -2.82
CA ASP A 56 4.70 9.13 -1.76
C ASP A 56 4.15 8.58 -0.43
N TYR A 57 3.04 7.85 -0.45
CA TYR A 57 2.52 7.16 0.74
C TYR A 57 3.52 6.16 1.33
N MET A 58 4.08 5.26 0.52
CA MET A 58 5.08 4.29 0.96
C MET A 58 6.38 4.95 1.44
N SER A 59 6.60 6.20 1.09
CA SER A 59 7.76 7.01 1.49
C SER A 59 7.50 7.90 2.70
N THR A 60 6.29 7.86 3.29
CA THR A 60 6.00 8.63 4.50
C THR A 60 6.87 8.18 5.68
N PRO A 61 7.18 9.08 6.63
CA PRO A 61 7.98 8.73 7.80
C PRO A 61 7.44 7.53 8.58
N ASP A 62 6.11 7.40 8.68
CA ASP A 62 5.47 6.29 9.40
C ASP A 62 5.67 4.96 8.69
N GLN A 63 5.51 4.90 7.36
CA GLN A 63 5.78 3.69 6.59
C GLN A 63 7.25 3.29 6.63
N ILE A 64 8.15 4.25 6.45
CA ILE A 64 9.60 4.05 6.60
C ILE A 64 9.92 3.47 7.98
N LYS A 65 9.35 4.04 9.03
CA LYS A 65 9.55 3.56 10.40
C LYS A 65 9.02 2.13 10.60
N ARG A 66 7.82 1.80 10.10
CA ARG A 66 7.27 0.44 10.18
C ARG A 66 8.21 -0.57 9.53
N MET A 67 8.68 -0.29 8.31
CA MET A 67 9.64 -1.16 7.61
C MET A 67 10.91 -1.36 8.44
N GLN A 68 11.52 -0.28 8.93
CA GLN A 68 12.74 -0.35 9.73
C GLN A 68 12.55 -1.11 11.05
N ASP A 69 11.43 -0.90 11.72
CA ASP A 69 11.10 -1.58 12.98
C ASP A 69 10.99 -3.11 12.77
N VAL A 70 10.33 -3.55 11.70
CA VAL A 70 10.21 -4.97 11.36
C VAL A 70 11.54 -5.57 10.88
N ILE A 71 12.30 -4.84 10.06
CA ILE A 71 13.64 -5.27 9.62
C ILE A 71 14.55 -5.52 10.84
N SER A 72 14.49 -4.65 11.84
CA SER A 72 15.29 -4.77 13.06
C SER A 72 14.79 -5.86 14.02
N ASN A 73 13.48 -6.11 14.03
CA ASN A 73 12.84 -7.11 14.88
C ASN A 73 11.58 -7.71 14.19
N PRO A 74 11.72 -8.76 13.38
CA PRO A 74 10.60 -9.39 12.68
C PRO A 74 9.47 -9.90 13.59
N LYS A 75 9.77 -10.22 14.86
CA LYS A 75 8.76 -10.64 15.84
C LYS A 75 7.69 -9.58 16.13
N ARG A 76 7.91 -8.32 15.70
CA ARG A 76 6.89 -7.29 15.77
C ARG A 76 5.64 -7.61 14.93
N LEU A 77 5.76 -8.52 13.97
CA LEU A 77 4.64 -9.03 13.18
C LEU A 77 3.84 -10.16 13.86
N ASP A 78 4.28 -10.64 15.02
CA ASP A 78 3.60 -11.72 15.70
C ASP A 78 2.28 -11.26 16.33
N GLY A 79 1.27 -12.14 16.28
CA GLY A 79 -0.02 -11.94 16.93
C GLY A 79 -0.85 -10.78 16.39
N ILE A 80 -1.91 -10.41 17.12
CA ILE A 80 -2.83 -9.33 16.76
C ILE A 80 -2.12 -7.97 16.69
N PRO A 81 -1.23 -7.57 17.64
CA PRO A 81 -0.49 -6.31 17.50
C PRO A 81 0.37 -6.24 16.24
N GLY A 82 0.80 -7.39 15.73
CA GLY A 82 1.58 -7.50 14.50
C GLY A 82 0.84 -7.02 13.25
N GLN A 83 -0.48 -7.06 13.27
CA GLN A 83 -1.31 -6.57 12.17
C GLN A 83 -1.14 -5.06 11.96
N MET A 84 -1.02 -4.29 13.05
CA MET A 84 -0.79 -2.84 13.03
C MET A 84 0.69 -2.45 12.93
N ASN A 85 1.62 -3.38 13.18
CA ASN A 85 3.05 -3.16 12.99
C ASN A 85 3.53 -3.42 11.56
N ALA A 86 2.70 -4.07 10.74
CA ALA A 86 2.97 -4.29 9.33
C ALA A 86 3.00 -2.96 8.54
N VAL A 87 3.56 -2.98 7.35
CA VAL A 87 3.41 -1.87 6.40
C VAL A 87 1.93 -1.68 6.10
N HIS A 88 1.41 -0.48 6.30
CA HIS A 88 -0.01 -0.21 6.12
C HIS A 88 -0.39 -0.12 4.64
N ILE A 89 -1.53 -0.70 4.29
CA ILE A 89 -2.02 -0.82 2.90
C ILE A 89 -3.17 0.16 2.60
N ARG A 90 -3.47 1.06 3.51
CA ARG A 90 -4.49 2.11 3.35
C ARG A 90 -4.16 3.34 4.19
N PHE A 91 -4.71 4.49 3.78
CA PHE A 91 -4.62 5.75 4.51
C PHE A 91 -5.90 6.57 4.37
N ASP A 92 -6.10 7.53 5.28
CA ASP A 92 -7.23 8.46 5.25
C ASP A 92 -7.14 9.38 4.02
N SER A 93 -8.15 9.34 3.16
CA SER A 93 -8.24 10.16 1.94
C SER A 93 -8.26 11.66 2.23
N ASN A 94 -8.70 12.08 3.40
CA ASN A 94 -8.79 13.47 3.84
C ASN A 94 -7.53 13.95 4.55
N SER A 95 -6.62 13.04 4.90
CA SER A 95 -5.40 13.38 5.62
C SER A 95 -4.40 14.14 4.74
N PRO A 96 -3.94 15.34 5.12
CA PRO A 96 -2.93 16.07 4.36
C PRO A 96 -1.53 15.44 4.44
N VAL A 97 -1.33 14.44 5.26
CA VAL A 97 -0.05 13.73 5.45
C VAL A 97 -0.17 12.23 5.19
N MET A 98 -1.28 11.78 4.59
CA MET A 98 -1.57 10.37 4.36
C MET A 98 -1.51 9.54 5.65
N ALA A 99 -2.10 10.07 6.73
CA ALA A 99 -2.14 9.40 8.03
C ALA A 99 -3.03 8.14 7.99
N ASP A 100 -2.86 7.30 9.00
CA ASP A 100 -3.72 6.14 9.20
C ASP A 100 -5.19 6.56 9.34
N VAL A 101 -6.09 5.72 8.86
CA VAL A 101 -7.54 5.85 9.09
C VAL A 101 -7.80 5.89 10.60
N GLN A 102 -8.63 6.83 11.04
CA GLN A 102 -8.90 7.06 12.44
C GLN A 102 -10.30 6.55 12.83
N GLU A 103 -10.39 5.96 13.99
CA GLU A 103 -11.65 5.59 14.65
C GLU A 103 -11.60 6.11 16.09
N GLU A 104 -12.57 6.95 16.47
CA GLU A 104 -12.62 7.58 17.78
C GLU A 104 -11.31 8.32 18.19
N GLY A 105 -10.63 8.91 17.22
CA GLY A 105 -9.38 9.66 17.43
C GLY A 105 -8.13 8.79 17.64
N LYS A 106 -8.20 7.52 17.32
CA LYS A 106 -7.06 6.57 17.33
C LYS A 106 -6.95 5.89 15.97
N PRO A 107 -5.75 5.40 15.59
CA PRO A 107 -5.65 4.57 14.40
C PRO A 107 -6.61 3.38 14.48
N GLN A 108 -7.44 3.20 13.45
CA GLN A 108 -8.37 2.10 13.37
C GLN A 108 -7.61 0.77 13.34
N LEU A 109 -8.03 -0.17 14.18
CA LEU A 109 -7.45 -1.51 14.16
C LEU A 109 -7.80 -2.21 12.85
N TRP A 110 -6.76 -2.67 12.14
CA TRP A 110 -6.89 -3.36 10.87
C TRP A 110 -5.78 -4.37 10.65
N ASN A 111 -6.08 -5.43 9.91
CA ASN A 111 -5.03 -6.35 9.50
C ASN A 111 -4.32 -5.85 8.24
N HIS A 112 -3.20 -5.15 8.44
CA HIS A 112 -2.36 -4.64 7.34
C HIS A 112 -1.43 -5.68 6.73
N LYS A 113 -1.41 -6.91 7.23
CA LYS A 113 -0.66 -7.99 6.60
C LYS A 113 -1.36 -8.43 5.31
N GLN A 114 -1.02 -7.81 4.21
CA GLN A 114 -1.56 -8.06 2.88
C GLN A 114 -0.42 -8.00 1.86
N ASN A 115 0.37 -9.07 1.81
CA ASN A 115 1.58 -9.14 1.00
C ASN A 115 1.27 -9.10 -0.51
N ASP A 116 0.09 -9.55 -0.92
CA ASP A 116 -0.37 -9.45 -2.31
C ASP A 116 -0.43 -7.98 -2.79
N ALA A 117 -0.93 -7.06 -1.95
CA ALA A 117 -0.98 -5.64 -2.29
C ALA A 117 0.43 -5.03 -2.39
N LEU A 118 1.34 -5.43 -1.50
CA LEU A 118 2.73 -4.96 -1.51
C LEU A 118 3.51 -5.51 -2.71
N GLY A 119 3.31 -6.79 -3.05
CA GLY A 119 3.91 -7.42 -4.22
C GLY A 119 3.41 -6.80 -5.52
N LEU A 120 2.09 -6.62 -5.67
CA LEU A 120 1.50 -5.95 -6.82
C LEU A 120 2.02 -4.51 -6.98
N TYR A 121 2.19 -3.80 -5.86
CA TYR A 121 2.76 -2.45 -5.88
C TYR A 121 4.18 -2.44 -6.43
N LEU A 122 5.05 -3.33 -5.96
CA LEU A 122 6.43 -3.43 -6.45
C LEU A 122 6.48 -3.80 -7.92
N ASP A 123 5.71 -4.78 -8.35
CA ASP A 123 5.67 -5.24 -9.74
C ASP A 123 5.25 -4.10 -10.69
N LEU A 124 4.12 -3.44 -10.41
CA LEU A 124 3.64 -2.35 -11.25
C LEU A 124 4.55 -1.12 -11.24
N LEU A 125 5.21 -0.84 -10.12
CA LEU A 125 6.19 0.25 -10.03
C LEU A 125 7.43 -0.06 -10.88
N ILE A 126 7.96 -1.29 -10.82
CA ILE A 126 9.10 -1.73 -11.64
C ILE A 126 8.73 -1.68 -13.12
N GLN A 127 7.56 -2.17 -13.50
CA GLN A 127 7.08 -2.08 -14.89
C GLN A 127 6.97 -0.62 -15.37
N ALA A 128 6.49 0.30 -14.52
CA ALA A 128 6.38 1.70 -14.86
C ALA A 128 7.76 2.37 -15.04
N ILE A 129 8.77 1.94 -14.31
CA ILE A 129 10.16 2.39 -14.47
C ILE A 129 10.74 1.82 -15.77
N ASP A 130 10.58 0.53 -16.02
CA ASP A 130 11.10 -0.15 -17.20
C ASP A 130 10.53 0.41 -18.51
N THR A 131 9.23 0.73 -18.50
CA THR A 131 8.54 1.34 -19.65
C THR A 131 8.80 2.85 -19.80
N GLY A 132 9.51 3.49 -18.86
CA GLY A 132 9.78 4.92 -18.87
C GLY A 132 8.58 5.80 -18.50
N THR A 133 7.48 5.22 -18.01
CA THR A 133 6.35 5.97 -17.44
C THR A 133 6.80 6.76 -16.21
N ILE A 134 7.66 6.17 -15.40
CA ILE A 134 8.37 6.79 -14.28
C ILE A 134 9.85 6.93 -14.67
N ASN A 135 10.42 8.10 -14.46
CA ASN A 135 11.77 8.45 -14.85
C ASN A 135 12.63 8.90 -13.63
N ALA A 136 13.90 9.24 -13.87
CA ALA A 136 14.85 9.61 -12.84
C ALA A 136 14.36 10.78 -11.96
N GLU A 137 13.72 11.80 -12.55
CA GLU A 137 13.21 12.95 -11.80
C GLU A 137 12.11 12.56 -10.79
N ASP A 138 11.39 11.48 -11.08
CA ASP A 138 10.34 10.98 -10.21
C ASP A 138 10.92 10.19 -9.03
N TRP A 139 11.88 9.30 -9.26
CA TRP A 139 12.40 8.43 -8.20
C TRP A 139 13.44 9.07 -7.28
N GLU A 140 14.14 10.12 -7.74
CA GLU A 140 15.09 10.88 -6.92
C GLU A 140 14.40 11.80 -5.91
N LYS A 141 13.09 11.91 -5.96
CA LYS A 141 12.31 12.78 -5.10
C LYS A 141 12.11 12.18 -3.71
N GLY A 142 12.58 12.91 -2.69
CA GLY A 142 12.39 12.50 -1.28
C GLY A 142 12.99 11.15 -0.95
N ASP A 143 12.26 10.35 -0.19
CA ASP A 143 12.68 9.01 0.27
C ASP A 143 12.19 7.86 -0.64
N ARG A 144 11.77 8.14 -1.88
CA ARG A 144 11.17 7.16 -2.78
C ARG A 144 12.06 5.93 -3.03
N LEU A 145 13.31 6.11 -3.43
CA LEU A 145 14.24 4.98 -3.62
C LEU A 145 14.49 4.23 -2.32
N LYS A 146 14.62 4.94 -1.22
CA LYS A 146 14.80 4.36 0.11
C LYS A 146 13.61 3.49 0.49
N SER A 147 12.37 3.93 0.20
CA SER A 147 11.16 3.17 0.52
C SER A 147 11.09 1.84 -0.22
N ILE A 148 11.51 1.78 -1.49
CA ILE A 148 11.59 0.52 -2.25
C ILE A 148 12.61 -0.43 -1.61
N ALA A 149 13.83 0.06 -1.35
CA ALA A 149 14.87 -0.77 -0.74
C ALA A 149 14.44 -1.32 0.63
N LEU A 150 13.78 -0.49 1.43
CA LEU A 150 13.25 -0.91 2.73
C LEU A 150 12.08 -1.89 2.58
N LEU A 151 11.20 -1.71 1.60
CA LEU A 151 10.07 -2.62 1.40
C LEU A 151 10.54 -4.02 0.98
N VAL A 152 11.52 -4.10 0.09
CA VAL A 152 12.14 -5.39 -0.29
C VAL A 152 12.80 -6.05 0.93
N ALA A 153 13.58 -5.29 1.71
CA ALA A 153 14.20 -5.81 2.92
C ALA A 153 13.17 -6.21 4.00
N TYR A 154 12.07 -5.48 4.12
CA TYR A 154 10.94 -5.81 5.00
C TYR A 154 10.31 -7.15 4.63
N LEU A 155 9.99 -7.37 3.35
CA LEU A 155 9.39 -8.62 2.88
C LEU A 155 10.33 -9.81 3.11
N ASP A 156 11.64 -9.65 2.85
CA ASP A 156 12.66 -10.68 3.16
C ASP A 156 12.68 -11.00 4.66
N LYS A 157 12.76 -9.99 5.54
CA LYS A 157 12.82 -10.18 6.99
C LYS A 157 11.51 -10.68 7.60
N ALA A 158 10.38 -10.33 7.01
CA ALA A 158 9.08 -10.87 7.38
C ALA A 158 8.91 -12.36 7.00
N ASN A 159 9.84 -12.93 6.22
CA ASN A 159 9.73 -14.26 5.63
C ASN A 159 8.42 -14.42 4.85
N PHE A 160 8.17 -13.52 3.89
CA PHE A 160 6.91 -13.40 3.14
C PHE A 160 6.37 -14.76 2.63
N TYR A 161 7.26 -15.69 2.30
CA TYR A 161 6.92 -17.01 1.75
C TYR A 161 6.30 -17.99 2.75
N ILE A 162 6.36 -17.69 4.05
CA ILE A 162 5.71 -18.44 5.14
C ILE A 162 4.85 -17.54 6.05
N MET A 163 4.80 -16.25 5.78
CA MET A 163 4.01 -15.30 6.55
C MET A 163 2.52 -15.50 6.24
N GLU A 164 1.73 -15.74 7.28
CA GLU A 164 0.28 -15.71 7.18
C GLU A 164 -0.20 -14.26 7.05
N ASP A 165 -1.05 -14.02 6.08
CA ASP A 165 -1.67 -12.72 5.82
C ASP A 165 -3.17 -12.87 5.52
N SER A 166 -3.91 -11.76 5.52
CA SER A 166 -5.35 -11.79 5.21
C SER A 166 -5.63 -11.87 3.70
N GLY A 167 -4.61 -11.68 2.87
CA GLY A 167 -4.72 -11.76 1.42
C GLY A 167 -5.68 -10.75 0.80
N ALA A 168 -6.03 -11.01 -0.45
CA ALA A 168 -6.88 -10.11 -1.25
C ALA A 168 -8.32 -10.01 -0.76
N TRP A 169 -8.80 -11.01 -0.05
CA TRP A 169 -10.19 -11.08 0.41
C TRP A 169 -10.37 -10.65 1.87
N GLU A 170 -9.28 -10.23 2.54
CA GLU A 170 -9.31 -9.75 3.93
C GLU A 170 -9.92 -10.76 4.92
N GLU A 171 -9.69 -12.03 4.66
CA GLU A 171 -10.15 -13.16 5.46
C GLU A 171 -9.21 -13.43 6.66
N ASP A 172 -9.51 -14.53 7.37
CA ASP A 172 -8.62 -15.03 8.43
C ASP A 172 -7.20 -15.26 7.89
N ALA A 173 -6.20 -14.89 8.69
CA ALA A 173 -4.81 -14.98 8.28
C ALA A 173 -4.42 -16.43 7.96
N ARG A 174 -3.84 -16.61 6.78
CA ARG A 174 -3.35 -17.89 6.25
C ARG A 174 -2.21 -17.67 5.27
N LEU A 175 -1.53 -18.71 4.88
CA LEU A 175 -0.58 -18.64 3.78
C LEU A 175 -1.32 -18.55 2.45
N ASN A 176 -1.36 -17.36 1.86
CA ASN A 176 -2.06 -17.09 0.61
C ASN A 176 -1.12 -17.27 -0.59
N THR A 177 -1.51 -18.13 -1.54
CA THR A 177 -0.72 -18.37 -2.75
C THR A 177 -0.55 -17.11 -3.59
N SER A 178 -1.58 -16.27 -3.67
CA SER A 178 -1.51 -14.98 -4.38
C SER A 178 -0.48 -14.03 -3.76
N SER A 179 -0.41 -13.98 -2.43
CA SER A 179 0.56 -13.15 -1.72
C SER A 179 1.99 -13.62 -1.97
N VAL A 180 2.23 -14.93 -1.92
CA VAL A 180 3.56 -15.49 -2.21
C VAL A 180 3.94 -15.24 -3.68
N ALA A 181 3.03 -15.50 -4.62
CA ALA A 181 3.30 -15.37 -6.05
C ALA A 181 3.59 -13.92 -6.50
N LEU A 182 2.93 -12.92 -5.89
CA LEU A 182 3.13 -11.51 -6.24
C LEU A 182 4.42 -10.92 -5.65
N VAL A 183 4.97 -11.51 -4.58
CA VAL A 183 6.23 -11.04 -3.96
C VAL A 183 7.45 -11.76 -4.55
N THR A 184 7.28 -12.92 -5.21
CA THR A 184 8.38 -13.69 -5.79
C THR A 184 8.90 -13.09 -7.08
#